data_bc3947a8f7ad7c22dea607094db4a877
#
_entry.id   bc3947a8f7ad7c22dea607094db4a877
#
_cell.length_a   1.000
_cell.length_b   1.000
_cell.length_c   1.000
_cell.angle_alpha   90.00
_cell.angle_beta   90.00
_cell.angle_gamma   90.00
#
_symmetry.space_group_name_H-M   'P 1'
#
loop_
_entity.id
_entity.type
_entity.pdbx_description
1 polymer ?
#
loop_
_entity_poly.entity_id
_entity_poly.type
_entity_poly.pdbx_seq_one_letter_code
_entity_poly.pdbx_strand_id
1 'polypeptide(L)'
;MKGIALEGGSSKGAYHLGVLKALFERGYKFKGAVGTSIGAFNAAMIVQGNFDVCYNMWKNMQPETLFNVDNQFMENLLDKNIDRSMLEYASTEAKKVIANKGIDTTKLRRILDTYIDEDKIRASKMDFGLVIVEFDGLKPVPVEIFKEDIPKGKIKDYIMASANLPVFKSEDIDGKFFIDGGFYDNCPLRLLESKGYDDLIAVRVSPNRKLREPIKEDTKFIEIKPSEPLGRGLIFSNDTIRRNMLRGYFDRIKKIEGLKGNKYYIDGITDDEFMNRLISYPDEKILPYAESRGVVGKNPKRILFEDLIPETAEALKMGKDATYQDIFIELLESIAEGKKIKKFKVYSLDEFIDCINKSEDDDSSSSRLSELKKAAFRLAKPIEKITPITFKESILKEFEESMLDDIGYHVSQLESYEKNEDKDDDGWD
;
A
#
# COMPACT_ATOMS: atom_id res chain seq x y z
N MET A 1 -21.41 11.06 9.14
CA MET A 1 -20.55 10.38 10.17
C MET A 1 -19.34 9.76 9.48
N LYS A 2 -18.12 9.88 10.10
CA LYS A 2 -16.89 9.35 9.51
C LYS A 2 -16.72 7.84 9.77
N GLY A 3 -16.58 7.08 8.68
CA GLY A 3 -16.35 5.62 8.70
C GLY A 3 -15.11 5.22 7.91
N ILE A 4 -14.57 4.03 8.20
CA ILE A 4 -13.41 3.48 7.49
C ILE A 4 -13.70 2.05 7.04
N ALA A 5 -13.39 1.75 5.78
CA ALA A 5 -13.47 0.41 5.20
C ALA A 5 -12.08 -0.12 4.86
N LEU A 6 -11.75 -1.30 5.35
CA LEU A 6 -10.46 -1.96 5.18
C LEU A 6 -10.60 -3.15 4.22
N GLU A 7 -9.89 -3.09 3.10
CA GLU A 7 -9.97 -4.11 2.05
C GLU A 7 -9.31 -5.43 2.46
N GLY A 8 -9.87 -6.57 2.03
CA GLY A 8 -9.27 -7.88 2.20
C GLY A 8 -8.01 -8.08 1.36
N GLY A 9 -7.04 -8.86 1.84
CA GLY A 9 -5.80 -9.08 1.09
C GLY A 9 -4.67 -9.82 1.82
N SER A 10 -4.98 -10.57 2.86
CA SER A 10 -4.03 -11.39 3.63
C SER A 10 -2.84 -10.55 4.15
N SER A 11 -1.57 -10.90 3.87
CA SER A 11 -0.37 -10.17 4.35
C SER A 11 -0.33 -8.69 3.94
N LYS A 12 -1.04 -8.31 2.89
CA LYS A 12 -1.16 -6.91 2.46
C LYS A 12 -1.90 -6.04 3.49
N GLY A 13 -2.63 -6.64 4.44
CA GLY A 13 -3.27 -5.95 5.56
C GLY A 13 -2.31 -5.15 6.45
N ALA A 14 -1.01 -5.44 6.39
CA ALA A 14 0.03 -4.62 7.02
C ALA A 14 -0.01 -3.15 6.55
N TYR A 15 -0.36 -2.91 5.29
CA TYR A 15 -0.55 -1.57 4.73
C TYR A 15 -1.60 -0.76 5.49
N HIS A 16 -2.70 -1.41 5.93
CA HIS A 16 -3.74 -0.75 6.73
C HIS A 16 -3.17 -0.07 7.98
N LEU A 17 -2.22 -0.75 8.65
CA LEU A 17 -1.68 -0.25 9.92
C LEU A 17 -0.85 1.02 9.72
N GLY A 18 -0.12 1.12 8.62
CA GLY A 18 0.58 2.35 8.25
C GLY A 18 -0.40 3.50 7.97
N VAL A 19 -1.45 3.24 7.16
CA VAL A 19 -2.50 4.23 6.88
C VAL A 19 -3.19 4.68 8.17
N LEU A 20 -3.61 3.73 9.01
CA LEU A 20 -4.28 4.01 10.28
C LEU A 20 -3.39 4.83 11.22
N LYS A 21 -2.09 4.48 11.35
CA LYS A 21 -1.14 5.23 12.15
C LYS A 21 -1.09 6.69 11.72
N ALA A 22 -0.90 6.93 10.42
CA ALA A 22 -0.85 8.29 9.87
C ALA A 22 -2.17 9.06 10.04
N LEU A 23 -3.32 8.37 9.99
CA LEU A 23 -4.63 8.99 10.26
C LEU A 23 -4.78 9.37 11.74
N PHE A 24 -4.44 8.45 12.66
CA PHE A 24 -4.58 8.69 14.10
C PHE A 24 -3.64 9.78 14.61
N GLU A 25 -2.41 9.83 14.14
CA GLU A 25 -1.46 10.89 14.49
C GLU A 25 -1.95 12.28 14.05
N ARG A 26 -2.78 12.35 13.01
CA ARG A 26 -3.42 13.60 12.58
C ARG A 26 -4.81 13.81 13.16
N GLY A 27 -5.15 13.07 14.22
CA GLY A 27 -6.37 13.27 14.99
C GLY A 27 -7.66 12.78 14.33
N TYR A 28 -7.57 11.94 13.28
CA TYR A 28 -8.76 11.31 12.69
C TYR A 28 -9.43 10.39 13.70
N LYS A 29 -10.75 10.50 13.81
CA LYS A 29 -11.58 9.66 14.67
C LYS A 29 -12.71 9.08 13.84
N PHE A 30 -12.93 7.78 13.96
CA PHE A 30 -13.99 7.07 13.26
C PHE A 30 -15.11 6.69 14.21
N LYS A 31 -16.34 6.66 13.70
CA LYS A 31 -17.52 6.16 14.40
C LYS A 31 -17.83 4.70 14.02
N GLY A 32 -17.28 4.22 12.91
CA GLY A 32 -17.40 2.84 12.47
C GLY A 32 -16.20 2.40 11.66
N ALA A 33 -15.87 1.12 11.78
CA ALA A 33 -14.87 0.45 10.97
C ALA A 33 -15.45 -0.88 10.48
N VAL A 34 -15.32 -1.09 9.18
CA VAL A 34 -15.75 -2.34 8.54
C VAL A 34 -14.59 -2.91 7.72
N GLY A 35 -14.67 -4.19 7.43
CA GLY A 35 -13.65 -4.80 6.58
C GLY A 35 -14.04 -6.19 6.10
N THR A 36 -13.23 -6.73 5.22
CA THR A 36 -13.37 -8.08 4.69
C THR A 36 -12.07 -8.85 4.91
N SER A 37 -12.16 -10.14 5.29
CA SER A 37 -10.96 -10.97 5.49
C SER A 37 -10.02 -10.34 6.54
N ILE A 38 -8.75 -10.15 6.22
CA ILE A 38 -7.79 -9.46 7.09
C ILE A 38 -8.23 -8.03 7.43
N GLY A 39 -8.99 -7.39 6.56
CA GLY A 39 -9.60 -6.09 6.84
C GLY A 39 -10.60 -6.15 7.98
N ALA A 40 -11.39 -7.22 8.10
CA ALA A 40 -12.30 -7.45 9.22
C ALA A 40 -11.54 -7.63 10.54
N PHE A 41 -10.43 -8.39 10.53
CA PHE A 41 -9.56 -8.53 11.70
C PHE A 41 -9.00 -7.16 12.14
N ASN A 42 -8.40 -6.40 11.22
CA ASN A 42 -7.84 -5.10 11.54
C ASN A 42 -8.92 -4.10 12.01
N ALA A 43 -10.13 -4.14 11.40
CA ALA A 43 -11.27 -3.33 11.85
C ALA A 43 -11.71 -3.69 13.27
N ALA A 44 -11.79 -4.98 13.61
CA ALA A 44 -12.11 -5.44 14.96
C ALA A 44 -11.09 -4.92 15.99
N MET A 45 -9.80 -4.99 15.66
CA MET A 45 -8.72 -4.53 16.54
C MET A 45 -8.82 -3.02 16.85
N ILE A 46 -9.18 -2.18 15.88
CA ILE A 46 -9.37 -0.74 16.15
C ILE A 46 -10.68 -0.45 16.87
N VAL A 47 -11.74 -1.19 16.58
CA VAL A 47 -13.04 -1.03 17.28
C VAL A 47 -12.93 -1.39 18.77
N GLN A 48 -12.17 -2.41 19.12
CA GLN A 48 -11.90 -2.76 20.52
C GLN A 48 -10.85 -1.85 21.21
N GLY A 49 -10.28 -0.86 20.51
CA GLY A 49 -9.33 0.10 21.09
C GLY A 49 -7.88 -0.41 21.17
N ASN A 50 -7.52 -1.45 20.45
CA ASN A 50 -6.22 -2.13 20.54
C ASN A 50 -5.33 -1.87 19.30
N PHE A 51 -5.34 -0.64 18.77
CA PHE A 51 -4.54 -0.28 17.58
C PHE A 51 -3.05 -0.57 17.78
N ASP A 52 -2.46 -0.12 18.89
CA ASP A 52 -1.02 -0.30 19.15
C ASP A 52 -0.63 -1.78 19.27
N VAL A 53 -1.49 -2.59 19.89
CA VAL A 53 -1.29 -4.04 19.96
C VAL A 53 -1.31 -4.65 18.57
N CYS A 54 -2.27 -4.27 17.72
CA CYS A 54 -2.37 -4.73 16.34
C CYS A 54 -1.14 -4.29 15.53
N TYR A 55 -0.74 -3.03 15.66
CA TYR A 55 0.43 -2.48 14.98
C TYR A 55 1.71 -3.26 15.34
N ASN A 56 1.95 -3.51 16.63
CA ASN A 56 3.12 -4.25 17.10
C ASN A 56 3.06 -5.73 16.71
N MET A 57 1.87 -6.35 16.70
CA MET A 57 1.68 -7.72 16.19
C MET A 57 2.13 -7.80 14.73
N TRP A 58 1.66 -6.90 13.87
CA TRP A 58 2.06 -6.86 12.47
C TRP A 58 3.56 -6.60 12.28
N LYS A 59 4.11 -5.60 12.99
CA LYS A 59 5.53 -5.24 12.92
C LYS A 59 6.47 -6.41 13.24
N ASN A 60 6.05 -7.30 14.17
CA ASN A 60 6.83 -8.42 14.67
C ASN A 60 6.36 -9.79 14.15
N MET A 61 5.48 -9.82 13.15
CA MET A 61 4.93 -11.04 12.61
C MET A 61 6.00 -11.84 11.86
N GLN A 62 6.16 -13.10 12.25
CA GLN A 62 7.04 -14.04 11.57
C GLN A 62 6.26 -14.90 10.56
N PRO A 63 6.85 -15.31 9.43
CA PRO A 63 6.19 -16.12 8.41
C PRO A 63 5.53 -17.38 8.97
N GLU A 64 6.21 -18.05 9.89
CA GLU A 64 5.79 -19.31 10.51
C GLU A 64 4.62 -19.14 11.48
N THR A 65 4.25 -17.89 11.79
CA THR A 65 3.19 -17.59 12.77
C THR A 65 1.81 -17.94 12.25
N LEU A 66 1.59 -17.92 10.93
CA LEU A 66 0.24 -17.99 10.32
C LEU A 66 -0.11 -19.34 9.72
N PHE A 67 0.82 -20.03 9.05
CA PHE A 67 0.54 -21.29 8.36
C PHE A 67 1.62 -22.33 8.64
N ASN A 68 1.22 -23.61 8.60
CA ASN A 68 2.15 -24.75 8.68
C ASN A 68 2.67 -25.19 7.30
N VAL A 69 2.76 -24.26 6.36
CA VAL A 69 3.23 -24.48 4.99
C VAL A 69 4.29 -23.45 4.63
N ASP A 70 5.32 -23.88 3.89
CA ASP A 70 6.37 -22.97 3.49
C ASP A 70 5.92 -21.96 2.43
N ASN A 71 6.67 -20.87 2.29
CA ASN A 71 6.36 -19.81 1.34
C ASN A 71 6.36 -20.31 -0.10
N GLN A 72 7.19 -21.30 -0.45
CA GLN A 72 7.30 -21.83 -1.81
C GLN A 72 6.06 -22.64 -2.22
N PHE A 73 5.48 -23.39 -1.29
CA PHE A 73 4.20 -24.08 -1.51
C PHE A 73 3.08 -23.04 -1.74
N MET A 74 3.06 -21.97 -0.94
CA MET A 74 2.08 -20.90 -1.08
C MET A 74 2.25 -20.12 -2.40
N GLU A 75 3.48 -19.90 -2.86
CA GLU A 75 3.76 -19.29 -4.17
C GLU A 75 3.19 -20.10 -5.32
N ASN A 76 3.43 -21.41 -5.32
CA ASN A 76 2.96 -22.33 -6.35
C ASN A 76 1.41 -22.42 -6.39
N LEU A 77 0.75 -22.30 -5.21
CA LEU A 77 -0.70 -22.31 -5.11
C LEU A 77 -1.34 -21.07 -5.72
N LEU A 78 -0.64 -19.93 -5.68
CA LEU A 78 -1.13 -18.60 -6.10
C LEU A 78 -0.84 -18.27 -7.56
N ASP A 79 0.02 -19.01 -8.25
CA ASP A 79 0.37 -18.76 -9.66
C ASP A 79 -0.77 -19.09 -10.65
N LYS A 80 -1.85 -19.72 -10.16
CA LYS A 80 -3.09 -19.87 -10.94
C LYS A 80 -3.94 -18.62 -10.73
N ASN A 81 -4.02 -17.78 -11.78
CA ASN A 81 -4.82 -16.54 -11.83
C ASN A 81 -6.21 -16.72 -11.22
N ILE A 82 -6.40 -16.11 -10.05
CA ILE A 82 -7.69 -16.09 -9.36
C ILE A 82 -8.48 -14.89 -9.88
N ASP A 83 -9.27 -15.08 -10.93
CA ASP A 83 -10.17 -14.08 -11.49
C ASP A 83 -11.65 -14.46 -11.26
N ARG A 84 -12.54 -13.57 -11.61
CA ARG A 84 -13.99 -13.51 -11.37
C ARG A 84 -14.81 -14.74 -11.80
N SER A 85 -14.23 -15.66 -12.59
CA SER A 85 -14.78 -17.00 -12.92
C SER A 85 -14.89 -17.93 -11.68
N MET A 86 -14.43 -17.48 -10.51
CA MET A 86 -14.34 -18.27 -9.29
C MET A 86 -15.66 -18.46 -8.53
N LEU A 87 -16.72 -17.69 -8.81
CA LEU A 87 -18.01 -18.01 -8.20
C LEU A 87 -18.58 -19.34 -8.74
N GLU A 88 -18.40 -19.63 -10.03
CA GLU A 88 -18.69 -20.96 -10.60
C GLU A 88 -17.64 -22.00 -10.19
N TYR A 89 -16.38 -21.61 -10.09
CA TYR A 89 -15.29 -22.43 -9.61
C TYR A 89 -15.42 -22.75 -8.12
N ALA A 90 -15.84 -21.80 -7.28
CA ALA A 90 -16.10 -22.03 -5.86
C ALA A 90 -17.18 -23.12 -5.62
N SER A 91 -18.21 -23.20 -6.45
CA SER A 91 -19.22 -24.27 -6.35
C SER A 91 -18.67 -25.67 -6.72
N THR A 92 -17.72 -25.71 -7.65
CA THR A 92 -17.08 -26.96 -8.10
C THR A 92 -15.90 -27.34 -7.21
N GLU A 93 -15.13 -26.35 -6.73
CA GLU A 93 -13.97 -26.56 -5.86
C GLU A 93 -14.34 -26.69 -4.39
N ALA A 94 -15.48 -26.15 -3.91
CA ALA A 94 -16.00 -26.45 -2.58
C ALA A 94 -16.16 -27.97 -2.37
N LYS A 95 -16.61 -28.71 -3.41
CA LYS A 95 -16.68 -30.17 -3.36
C LYS A 95 -15.28 -30.83 -3.29
N LYS A 96 -14.27 -30.25 -3.92
CA LYS A 96 -12.89 -30.80 -3.90
C LYS A 96 -12.15 -30.44 -2.61
N VAL A 97 -12.35 -29.22 -2.09
CA VAL A 97 -11.74 -28.75 -0.82
C VAL A 97 -12.32 -29.52 0.37
N ILE A 98 -13.61 -29.85 0.33
CA ILE A 98 -14.25 -30.74 1.32
C ILE A 98 -13.64 -32.17 1.26
N ALA A 99 -13.26 -32.64 0.06
CA ALA A 99 -12.65 -33.96 -0.13
C ALA A 99 -11.14 -33.99 0.19
N ASN A 100 -10.44 -32.89 -0.02
CA ASN A 100 -9.01 -32.73 0.25
C ASN A 100 -8.81 -31.80 1.45
N LYS A 101 -8.25 -32.32 2.54
CA LYS A 101 -7.90 -31.55 3.75
C LYS A 101 -7.15 -30.27 3.37
N GLY A 102 -7.85 -29.10 3.27
CA GLY A 102 -7.26 -27.79 2.96
C GLY A 102 -6.17 -27.38 3.96
N ILE A 103 -5.57 -26.18 3.74
CA ILE A 103 -4.52 -25.63 4.61
C ILE A 103 -5.06 -25.48 6.03
N ASP A 104 -4.30 -25.94 7.01
CA ASP A 104 -4.65 -25.87 8.43
C ASP A 104 -4.71 -24.40 8.90
N THR A 105 -5.85 -24.01 9.46
CA THR A 105 -6.15 -22.67 9.96
C THR A 105 -6.01 -22.53 11.48
N THR A 106 -5.53 -23.56 12.16
CA THR A 106 -5.38 -23.57 13.64
C THR A 106 -4.57 -22.38 14.16
N LYS A 107 -3.51 -21.97 13.45
CA LYS A 107 -2.70 -20.82 13.84
C LYS A 107 -3.47 -19.49 13.67
N LEU A 108 -4.26 -19.33 12.60
CA LEU A 108 -5.15 -18.17 12.44
C LEU A 108 -6.18 -18.09 13.55
N ARG A 109 -6.79 -19.24 13.93
CA ARG A 109 -7.72 -19.31 15.05
C ARG A 109 -7.05 -18.88 16.36
N ARG A 110 -5.83 -19.34 16.66
CA ARG A 110 -5.08 -18.89 17.84
C ARG A 110 -4.82 -17.39 17.87
N ILE A 111 -4.53 -16.77 16.72
CA ILE A 111 -4.38 -15.31 16.62
C ILE A 111 -5.70 -14.62 16.97
N LEU A 112 -6.83 -15.06 16.42
CA LEU A 112 -8.14 -14.54 16.78
C LEU A 112 -8.41 -14.70 18.28
N ASP A 113 -8.14 -15.88 18.84
CA ASP A 113 -8.36 -16.15 20.27
C ASP A 113 -7.49 -15.29 21.18
N THR A 114 -6.27 -14.98 20.74
CA THR A 114 -5.29 -14.16 21.49
C THR A 114 -5.62 -12.67 21.44
N TYR A 115 -6.01 -12.16 20.27
CA TYR A 115 -6.06 -10.72 20.03
C TYR A 115 -7.48 -10.14 19.99
N ILE A 116 -8.50 -10.95 19.67
CA ILE A 116 -9.89 -10.48 19.57
C ILE A 116 -10.63 -10.68 20.88
N ASP A 117 -11.14 -9.58 21.40
CA ASP A 117 -11.93 -9.48 22.61
C ASP A 117 -13.38 -9.06 22.23
N GLU A 118 -14.28 -10.04 22.18
CA GLU A 118 -15.67 -9.81 21.77
C GLU A 118 -16.40 -8.83 22.70
N ASP A 119 -16.14 -8.89 24.01
CA ASP A 119 -16.83 -8.02 24.96
C ASP A 119 -16.42 -6.56 24.75
N LYS A 120 -15.14 -6.30 24.46
CA LYS A 120 -14.68 -4.95 24.09
C LYS A 120 -15.28 -4.46 22.78
N ILE A 121 -15.37 -5.32 21.75
CA ILE A 121 -15.99 -4.96 20.47
C ILE A 121 -17.46 -4.58 20.70
N ARG A 122 -18.20 -5.40 21.46
CA ARG A 122 -19.62 -5.14 21.74
C ARG A 122 -19.85 -3.90 22.60
N ALA A 123 -19.00 -3.66 23.59
CA ALA A 123 -19.05 -2.47 24.44
C ALA A 123 -18.61 -1.17 23.73
N SER A 124 -17.90 -1.29 22.61
CA SER A 124 -17.41 -0.13 21.88
C SER A 124 -18.56 0.71 21.31
N LYS A 125 -18.39 2.04 21.39
CA LYS A 125 -19.27 3.00 20.71
C LYS A 125 -19.04 3.10 19.20
N MET A 126 -17.97 2.46 18.70
CA MET A 126 -17.72 2.34 17.26
C MET A 126 -18.53 1.16 16.70
N ASP A 127 -19.11 1.36 15.54
CA ASP A 127 -19.70 0.25 14.78
C ASP A 127 -18.59 -0.65 14.23
N PHE A 128 -18.82 -1.95 14.29
CA PHE A 128 -18.01 -2.98 13.66
C PHE A 128 -18.87 -3.75 12.68
N GLY A 129 -18.40 -3.92 11.44
CA GLY A 129 -19.09 -4.73 10.45
C GLY A 129 -18.10 -5.48 9.55
N LEU A 130 -18.59 -6.56 8.96
CA LEU A 130 -17.82 -7.40 8.06
C LEU A 130 -18.70 -8.03 6.98
N VAL A 131 -18.03 -8.63 5.99
CA VAL A 131 -18.67 -9.33 4.88
C VAL A 131 -18.25 -10.80 4.89
N ILE A 132 -19.22 -11.69 4.73
CA ILE A 132 -19.03 -13.13 4.52
C ILE A 132 -19.87 -13.58 3.33
N VAL A 133 -19.58 -14.76 2.79
CA VAL A 133 -20.46 -15.44 1.86
C VAL A 133 -20.87 -16.78 2.47
N GLU A 134 -22.15 -16.90 2.84
CA GLU A 134 -22.76 -18.12 3.37
C GLU A 134 -23.20 -19.01 2.21
N PHE A 135 -23.19 -20.32 2.39
CA PHE A 135 -23.76 -21.27 1.45
C PHE A 135 -25.08 -21.81 1.97
N ASP A 136 -26.16 -21.49 1.27
CA ASP A 136 -27.45 -22.17 1.42
C ASP A 136 -27.53 -23.34 0.43
N GLY A 137 -27.19 -24.53 0.90
CA GLY A 137 -26.94 -25.69 0.06
C GLY A 137 -25.71 -25.45 -0.84
N LEU A 138 -25.92 -25.27 -2.15
CA LEU A 138 -24.86 -24.97 -3.14
C LEU A 138 -24.88 -23.50 -3.61
N LYS A 139 -25.81 -22.69 -3.12
CA LYS A 139 -26.00 -21.31 -3.56
C LYS A 139 -25.24 -20.37 -2.62
N PRO A 140 -24.29 -19.56 -3.14
CA PRO A 140 -23.62 -18.53 -2.34
C PRO A 140 -24.57 -17.36 -2.07
N VAL A 141 -24.70 -16.98 -0.80
CA VAL A 141 -25.50 -15.86 -0.32
C VAL A 141 -24.58 -14.87 0.39
N PRO A 142 -24.35 -13.67 -0.17
CA PRO A 142 -23.58 -12.65 0.51
C PRO A 142 -24.28 -12.15 1.78
N VAL A 143 -23.52 -11.98 2.84
CA VAL A 143 -24.00 -11.45 4.12
C VAL A 143 -23.11 -10.29 4.54
N GLU A 144 -23.69 -9.11 4.57
CA GLU A 144 -23.10 -7.88 5.10
C GLU A 144 -23.71 -7.67 6.50
N ILE A 145 -22.89 -7.70 7.56
CA ILE A 145 -23.41 -7.79 8.93
C ILE A 145 -22.63 -6.88 9.88
N PHE A 146 -23.37 -6.24 10.80
CA PHE A 146 -22.81 -5.50 11.92
C PHE A 146 -22.77 -6.34 13.19
N LYS A 147 -21.94 -5.91 14.16
CA LYS A 147 -21.73 -6.61 15.44
C LYS A 147 -23.01 -6.87 16.23
N GLU A 148 -24.01 -6.00 16.08
CA GLU A 148 -25.31 -6.11 16.77
C GLU A 148 -26.08 -7.35 16.31
N ASP A 149 -25.96 -7.72 15.03
CA ASP A 149 -26.68 -8.83 14.40
C ASP A 149 -25.89 -10.15 14.47
N ILE A 150 -24.60 -10.08 14.83
CA ILE A 150 -23.77 -11.29 15.05
C ILE A 150 -24.19 -11.92 16.40
N PRO A 151 -24.52 -13.24 16.45
CA PRO A 151 -24.84 -13.92 17.68
C PRO A 151 -23.78 -13.76 18.76
N LYS A 152 -24.17 -13.68 20.03
CA LYS A 152 -23.23 -13.54 21.13
C LYS A 152 -22.29 -14.75 21.20
N GLY A 153 -21.00 -14.49 21.38
CA GLY A 153 -19.93 -15.51 21.39
C GLY A 153 -19.40 -15.86 19.99
N LYS A 154 -19.90 -15.23 18.91
CA LYS A 154 -19.59 -15.61 17.53
C LYS A 154 -18.77 -14.58 16.72
N ILE A 155 -18.37 -13.46 17.29
CA ILE A 155 -17.59 -12.44 16.53
C ILE A 155 -16.30 -13.04 15.95
N LYS A 156 -15.57 -13.85 16.72
CA LYS A 156 -14.36 -14.52 16.24
C LYS A 156 -14.64 -15.49 15.09
N ASP A 157 -15.74 -16.23 15.18
CA ASP A 157 -16.16 -17.17 14.14
C ASP A 157 -16.51 -16.43 12.85
N TYR A 158 -17.21 -15.30 12.94
CA TYR A 158 -17.54 -14.47 11.76
C TYR A 158 -16.32 -13.80 11.13
N ILE A 159 -15.35 -13.34 11.95
CA ILE A 159 -14.06 -12.84 11.43
C ILE A 159 -13.32 -13.97 10.70
N MET A 160 -13.30 -15.18 11.27
CA MET A 160 -12.71 -16.35 10.63
C MET A 160 -13.42 -16.73 9.33
N ALA A 161 -14.77 -16.72 9.32
CA ALA A 161 -15.58 -16.94 8.12
C ALA A 161 -15.26 -15.91 7.01
N SER A 162 -15.11 -14.63 7.40
CA SER A 162 -14.73 -13.55 6.48
C SER A 162 -13.35 -13.75 5.84
N ALA A 163 -12.47 -14.52 6.49
CA ALA A 163 -11.11 -14.82 6.01
C ALA A 163 -10.96 -16.26 5.47
N ASN A 164 -12.06 -17.01 5.34
CA ASN A 164 -12.03 -18.42 4.94
C ASN A 164 -11.88 -18.57 3.42
N LEU A 165 -10.64 -18.60 2.94
CA LEU A 165 -10.35 -18.83 1.53
C LEU A 165 -10.66 -20.30 1.16
N PRO A 166 -11.06 -20.59 -0.11
CA PRO A 166 -11.37 -21.96 -0.56
C PRO A 166 -10.22 -22.96 -0.42
N VAL A 167 -8.98 -22.47 -0.28
CA VAL A 167 -7.77 -23.30 -0.07
C VAL A 167 -7.56 -23.68 1.39
N PHE A 168 -8.31 -23.08 2.32
CA PHE A 168 -8.22 -23.40 3.74
C PHE A 168 -9.10 -24.59 4.11
N LYS A 169 -8.71 -25.31 5.16
CA LYS A 169 -9.56 -26.33 5.75
C LYS A 169 -10.85 -25.66 6.23
N SER A 170 -11.98 -26.12 5.68
CA SER A 170 -13.30 -25.58 6.02
C SER A 170 -13.60 -25.74 7.51
N GLU A 171 -14.02 -24.65 8.13
CA GLU A 171 -14.61 -24.65 9.47
C GLU A 171 -16.13 -24.51 9.33
N ASP A 172 -16.87 -25.36 10.05
CA ASP A 172 -18.32 -25.27 10.19
C ASP A 172 -18.65 -24.30 11.33
N ILE A 173 -19.57 -23.36 11.07
CA ILE A 173 -20.12 -22.45 12.07
C ILE A 173 -21.63 -22.71 12.15
N ASP A 174 -22.06 -23.38 13.21
CA ASP A 174 -23.48 -23.73 13.46
C ASP A 174 -24.14 -24.51 12.28
N GLY A 175 -23.40 -25.44 11.67
CA GLY A 175 -23.87 -26.26 10.55
C GLY A 175 -23.87 -25.57 9.20
N LYS A 176 -23.30 -24.38 9.10
CA LYS A 176 -23.22 -23.58 7.87
C LYS A 176 -21.80 -23.50 7.34
N PHE A 177 -21.69 -23.51 6.03
CA PHE A 177 -20.43 -23.31 5.33
C PHE A 177 -20.28 -21.87 4.86
N PHE A 178 -19.09 -21.30 5.05
CA PHE A 178 -18.77 -19.94 4.66
C PHE A 178 -17.50 -19.87 3.83
N ILE A 179 -17.41 -18.86 2.97
CA ILE A 179 -16.17 -18.46 2.31
C ILE A 179 -15.90 -16.96 2.49
N ASP A 180 -14.66 -16.57 2.24
CA ASP A 180 -14.17 -15.21 2.34
C ASP A 180 -15.11 -14.21 1.65
N GLY A 181 -15.48 -13.16 2.38
CA GLY A 181 -16.37 -12.10 1.90
C GLY A 181 -15.83 -11.34 0.70
N GLY A 182 -14.51 -11.42 0.44
CA GLY A 182 -13.87 -10.81 -0.72
C GLY A 182 -14.35 -11.35 -2.07
N PHE A 183 -15.03 -12.50 -2.08
CA PHE A 183 -15.74 -12.99 -3.28
C PHE A 183 -16.98 -12.16 -3.63
N TYR A 184 -17.52 -11.40 -2.70
CA TYR A 184 -18.65 -10.51 -2.93
C TYR A 184 -18.27 -9.03 -2.85
N ASP A 185 -17.81 -8.54 -1.70
CA ASP A 185 -17.33 -7.17 -1.51
C ASP A 185 -16.05 -7.15 -0.67
N ASN A 186 -14.95 -6.84 -1.34
CA ASN A 186 -13.64 -6.86 -0.72
C ASN A 186 -13.31 -5.60 0.10
N CYS A 187 -14.03 -4.48 -0.14
CA CYS A 187 -13.89 -3.22 0.59
C CYS A 187 -15.27 -2.61 0.82
N PRO A 188 -15.95 -2.95 1.93
CA PRO A 188 -17.38 -2.81 2.06
C PRO A 188 -17.84 -1.39 2.46
N LEU A 189 -17.63 -0.40 1.59
CA LEU A 189 -18.09 0.98 1.79
C LEU A 189 -19.60 1.09 1.92
N ARG A 190 -20.34 0.29 1.11
CA ARG A 190 -21.80 0.28 1.12
C ARG A 190 -22.39 -0.22 2.42
N LEU A 191 -21.67 -1.08 3.13
CA LEU A 191 -22.08 -1.52 4.47
C LEU A 191 -22.08 -0.35 5.45
N LEU A 192 -21.08 0.53 5.42
CA LEU A 192 -21.10 1.78 6.21
C LEU A 192 -22.22 2.72 5.76
N GLU A 193 -22.37 2.90 4.45
CA GLU A 193 -23.41 3.78 3.89
C GLU A 193 -24.82 3.33 4.31
N SER A 194 -25.09 2.02 4.36
CA SER A 194 -26.38 1.47 4.80
C SER A 194 -26.74 1.86 6.23
N LYS A 195 -25.75 2.11 7.09
CA LYS A 195 -25.92 2.57 8.49
C LYS A 195 -25.89 4.11 8.62
N GLY A 196 -25.87 4.84 7.49
CA GLY A 196 -25.97 6.31 7.48
C GLY A 196 -24.62 7.04 7.57
N TYR A 197 -23.52 6.37 7.26
CA TYR A 197 -22.22 7.02 7.13
C TYR A 197 -22.14 7.76 5.79
N ASP A 198 -21.62 8.98 5.80
CA ASP A 198 -21.57 9.94 4.70
C ASP A 198 -20.18 10.54 4.44
N ASP A 199 -19.20 10.21 5.28
CA ASP A 199 -17.79 10.61 5.15
C ASP A 199 -16.91 9.37 5.34
N LEU A 200 -16.45 8.80 4.24
CA LEU A 200 -15.86 7.47 4.20
C LEU A 200 -14.40 7.50 3.76
N ILE A 201 -13.59 6.64 4.39
CA ILE A 201 -12.23 6.34 3.91
C ILE A 201 -12.17 4.86 3.52
N ALA A 202 -11.80 4.60 2.26
CA ALA A 202 -11.49 3.27 1.75
C ALA A 202 -9.97 3.05 1.79
N VAL A 203 -9.50 2.06 2.53
CA VAL A 203 -8.09 1.66 2.52
C VAL A 203 -7.95 0.41 1.68
N ARG A 204 -7.38 0.59 0.47
CA ARG A 204 -7.23 -0.45 -0.54
C ARG A 204 -5.88 -1.17 -0.40
N VAL A 205 -5.84 -2.43 -0.75
CA VAL A 205 -4.62 -3.24 -0.85
C VAL A 205 -4.51 -3.99 -2.18
N SER A 206 -5.59 -3.94 -2.96
CA SER A 206 -5.69 -4.54 -4.30
C SER A 206 -6.33 -3.55 -5.27
N PRO A 207 -5.60 -2.47 -5.66
CA PRO A 207 -6.18 -1.33 -6.39
C PRO A 207 -6.73 -1.69 -7.76
N ASN A 208 -6.30 -2.81 -8.35
CA ASN A 208 -6.81 -3.29 -9.64
C ASN A 208 -8.17 -3.98 -9.54
N ARG A 209 -8.64 -4.32 -8.34
CA ARG A 209 -10.00 -4.86 -8.15
C ARG A 209 -11.01 -3.71 -8.21
N LYS A 210 -12.19 -3.99 -8.78
CA LYS A 210 -13.27 -2.99 -8.82
C LYS A 210 -13.75 -2.69 -7.40
N LEU A 211 -13.77 -1.40 -7.04
CA LEU A 211 -14.39 -0.91 -5.81
C LEU A 211 -15.90 -0.79 -6.01
N ARG A 212 -16.69 -1.22 -5.05
CA ARG A 212 -18.12 -0.93 -4.98
C ARG A 212 -18.31 0.41 -4.27
N GLU A 213 -18.26 1.48 -5.05
CA GLU A 213 -18.41 2.85 -4.54
C GLU A 213 -19.76 3.06 -3.85
N PRO A 214 -19.87 4.05 -2.94
CA PRO A 214 -21.14 4.47 -2.35
C PRO A 214 -22.19 4.77 -3.42
N ILE A 215 -23.46 4.60 -3.09
CA ILE A 215 -24.58 4.81 -4.01
C ILE A 215 -25.14 6.22 -3.89
N LYS A 216 -25.14 6.78 -2.67
CA LYS A 216 -25.69 8.10 -2.41
C LYS A 216 -24.78 9.20 -2.91
N GLU A 217 -25.32 10.16 -3.65
CA GLU A 217 -24.56 11.25 -4.28
C GLU A 217 -23.89 12.18 -3.25
N ASP A 218 -24.45 12.30 -2.06
CA ASP A 218 -23.93 13.15 -0.97
C ASP A 218 -22.86 12.43 -0.11
N THR A 219 -22.64 11.14 -0.32
CA THR A 219 -21.59 10.40 0.39
C THR A 219 -20.20 10.77 -0.15
N LYS A 220 -19.43 11.43 0.69
CA LYS A 220 -18.02 11.74 0.41
C LYS A 220 -17.15 10.53 0.73
N PHE A 221 -16.24 10.17 -0.17
CA PHE A 221 -15.25 9.17 0.17
C PHE A 221 -13.86 9.49 -0.39
N ILE A 222 -12.85 9.05 0.33
CA ILE A 222 -11.45 9.14 -0.06
C ILE A 222 -10.91 7.72 -0.19
N GLU A 223 -10.38 7.40 -1.38
CA GLU A 223 -9.66 6.15 -1.60
C GLU A 223 -8.16 6.36 -1.31
N ILE A 224 -7.62 5.58 -0.37
CA ILE A 224 -6.18 5.47 -0.12
C ILE A 224 -5.73 4.12 -0.66
N LYS A 225 -4.83 4.14 -1.63
CA LYS A 225 -4.34 2.95 -2.33
C LYS A 225 -2.82 2.96 -2.42
N PRO A 226 -2.18 1.77 -2.51
CA PRO A 226 -0.74 1.68 -2.56
C PRO A 226 -0.17 2.28 -3.85
N SER A 227 0.89 3.06 -3.71
CA SER A 227 1.65 3.67 -4.80
C SER A 227 2.42 2.64 -5.63
N GLU A 228 2.81 1.52 -5.02
CA GLU A 228 3.47 0.39 -5.67
C GLU A 228 2.85 -0.94 -5.20
N PRO A 229 3.03 -2.05 -5.94
CA PRO A 229 2.50 -3.35 -5.54
C PRO A 229 2.98 -3.79 -4.15
N LEU A 230 2.06 -4.31 -3.33
CA LEU A 230 2.32 -4.78 -1.96
C LEU A 230 2.89 -6.21 -1.90
N GLY A 231 3.20 -6.81 -3.03
CA GLY A 231 3.61 -8.21 -3.12
C GLY A 231 2.44 -9.19 -3.15
N ARG A 232 2.75 -10.48 -3.00
CA ARG A 232 1.77 -11.58 -3.03
C ARG A 232 1.09 -11.72 -1.66
N GLY A 233 -0.24 -11.79 -1.62
CA GLY A 233 -1.03 -11.71 -0.39
C GLY A 233 -0.78 -12.84 0.63
N LEU A 234 -0.47 -14.06 0.20
CA LEU A 234 -0.26 -15.19 1.11
C LEU A 234 1.21 -15.40 1.49
N ILE A 235 2.12 -14.53 1.04
CA ILE A 235 3.52 -14.57 1.44
C ILE A 235 3.72 -13.56 2.58
N PHE A 236 4.17 -14.06 3.71
CA PHE A 236 4.48 -13.28 4.88
C PHE A 236 6.00 -13.22 5.05
N SER A 237 6.62 -12.06 4.85
CA SER A 237 8.00 -11.81 5.22
C SER A 237 8.06 -10.51 6.02
N ASN A 238 8.91 -10.47 7.03
CA ASN A 238 9.08 -9.30 7.89
C ASN A 238 9.36 -8.04 7.09
N ASP A 239 10.27 -8.11 6.12
CA ASP A 239 10.65 -6.95 5.30
C ASP A 239 9.48 -6.45 4.45
N THR A 240 8.73 -7.38 3.84
CA THR A 240 7.54 -7.00 3.05
C THR A 240 6.45 -6.40 3.94
N ILE A 241 6.21 -6.96 5.13
CA ILE A 241 5.25 -6.44 6.10
C ILE A 241 5.65 -5.02 6.52
N ARG A 242 6.87 -4.81 7.00
CA ARG A 242 7.38 -3.50 7.45
C ARG A 242 7.36 -2.48 6.32
N ARG A 243 7.83 -2.86 5.13
CA ARG A 243 7.77 -2.00 3.95
C ARG A 243 6.33 -1.63 3.57
N ASN A 244 5.37 -2.54 3.68
CA ASN A 244 3.97 -2.25 3.41
C ASN A 244 3.36 -1.32 4.48
N MET A 245 3.75 -1.45 5.74
CA MET A 245 3.37 -0.51 6.80
C MET A 245 3.91 0.89 6.52
N LEU A 246 5.20 1.03 6.17
CA LEU A 246 5.79 2.31 5.77
C LEU A 246 5.07 2.90 4.56
N ARG A 247 4.84 2.09 3.53
CA ARG A 247 4.12 2.54 2.33
C ARG A 247 2.72 3.06 2.67
N GLY A 248 1.97 2.35 3.50
CA GLY A 248 0.64 2.79 3.94
C GLY A 248 0.68 4.15 4.65
N TYR A 249 1.67 4.36 5.49
CA TYR A 249 1.88 5.63 6.19
C TYR A 249 2.13 6.78 5.21
N PHE A 250 3.06 6.62 4.29
CA PHE A 250 3.44 7.65 3.35
C PHE A 250 2.40 7.88 2.23
N ASP A 251 1.76 6.84 1.73
CA ASP A 251 0.68 6.97 0.73
C ASP A 251 -0.53 7.74 1.29
N ARG A 252 -0.82 7.54 2.58
CA ARG A 252 -1.84 8.34 3.26
C ARG A 252 -1.43 9.82 3.33
N ILE A 253 -0.19 10.11 3.72
CA ILE A 253 0.33 11.49 3.76
C ILE A 253 0.22 12.10 2.37
N LYS A 254 0.72 11.41 1.36
CA LYS A 254 0.63 11.84 -0.04
C LYS A 254 -0.79 12.17 -0.46
N LYS A 255 -1.75 11.27 -0.17
CA LYS A 255 -3.14 11.44 -0.59
C LYS A 255 -3.84 12.63 0.06
N ILE A 256 -3.58 12.88 1.34
CA ILE A 256 -4.27 13.92 2.12
C ILE A 256 -3.55 15.26 2.01
N GLU A 257 -2.23 15.27 1.92
CA GLU A 257 -1.40 16.47 1.87
C GLU A 257 -1.06 16.90 0.44
N GLY A 258 -1.48 16.11 -0.57
CA GLY A 258 -1.31 16.48 -1.97
C GLY A 258 0.11 16.33 -2.48
N LEU A 259 0.94 15.45 -1.85
CA LEU A 259 2.29 15.24 -2.31
C LEU A 259 2.34 14.64 -3.72
N LYS A 260 3.34 15.01 -4.46
CA LYS A 260 3.62 14.58 -5.84
C LYS A 260 4.48 13.30 -5.87
N GLY A 261 4.72 12.80 -7.08
CA GLY A 261 5.52 11.62 -7.38
C GLY A 261 4.67 10.33 -7.42
N ASN A 262 5.21 9.26 -7.96
CA ASN A 262 4.59 7.93 -8.00
C ASN A 262 5.30 6.93 -7.09
N LYS A 263 6.63 7.03 -6.99
CA LYS A 263 7.51 6.11 -6.23
C LYS A 263 8.14 6.76 -5.00
N TYR A 264 8.20 8.08 -5.00
CA TYR A 264 8.70 8.92 -3.91
C TYR A 264 7.59 9.86 -3.43
N TYR A 265 7.84 10.56 -2.35
CA TYR A 265 6.89 11.46 -1.71
C TYR A 265 7.47 12.87 -1.73
N ILE A 266 7.02 13.67 -2.70
CA ILE A 266 7.63 14.96 -3.01
C ILE A 266 6.63 16.07 -2.68
N ASP A 267 7.01 16.95 -1.76
CA ASP A 267 6.31 18.20 -1.54
C ASP A 267 6.65 19.13 -2.71
N GLY A 268 5.68 19.25 -3.62
CA GLY A 268 5.80 20.05 -4.82
C GLY A 268 5.65 21.53 -4.52
N ILE A 269 5.97 22.34 -5.50
CA ILE A 269 5.68 23.78 -5.49
C ILE A 269 4.40 24.04 -6.28
N THR A 270 3.87 25.26 -6.20
CA THR A 270 2.70 25.64 -7.01
C THR A 270 3.04 25.57 -8.51
N ASP A 271 2.02 25.36 -9.34
CA ASP A 271 2.22 25.32 -10.80
C ASP A 271 2.75 26.65 -11.34
N ASP A 272 2.37 27.77 -10.74
CA ASP A 272 2.90 29.10 -11.10
C ASP A 272 4.39 29.23 -10.76
N GLU A 273 4.81 28.79 -9.58
CA GLU A 273 6.23 28.79 -9.19
C GLU A 273 7.04 27.87 -10.09
N PHE A 274 6.49 26.69 -10.44
CA PHE A 274 7.15 25.76 -11.33
C PHE A 274 7.26 26.33 -12.76
N MET A 275 6.20 26.96 -13.27
CA MET A 275 6.21 27.65 -14.56
C MET A 275 7.26 28.78 -14.57
N ASN A 276 7.36 29.58 -13.51
CA ASN A 276 8.38 30.63 -13.40
C ASN A 276 9.80 30.06 -13.44
N ARG A 277 10.04 28.88 -12.82
CA ARG A 277 11.34 28.17 -12.92
C ARG A 277 11.64 27.74 -14.37
N LEU A 278 10.66 27.21 -15.11
CA LEU A 278 10.82 26.84 -16.51
C LEU A 278 11.10 28.05 -17.41
N ILE A 279 10.39 29.17 -17.20
CA ILE A 279 10.59 30.41 -17.95
C ILE A 279 11.99 30.99 -17.67
N SER A 280 12.43 30.93 -16.42
CA SER A 280 13.75 31.44 -15.98
C SER A 280 14.91 30.48 -16.29
N TYR A 281 14.61 29.29 -16.82
CA TYR A 281 15.62 28.27 -17.09
C TYR A 281 16.62 28.78 -18.14
N PRO A 282 17.96 28.67 -17.91
CA PRO A 282 18.99 29.25 -18.81
C PRO A 282 18.95 28.66 -20.21
N ASP A 283 18.93 29.52 -21.22
CA ASP A 283 18.84 29.12 -22.62
C ASP A 283 20.04 28.25 -23.07
N GLU A 284 21.24 28.51 -22.55
CA GLU A 284 22.46 27.75 -22.81
C GLU A 284 22.36 26.27 -22.37
N LYS A 285 21.46 25.94 -21.50
CA LYS A 285 21.20 24.54 -21.07
C LYS A 285 20.23 23.81 -21.99
N ILE A 286 19.44 24.54 -22.79
CA ILE A 286 18.47 23.98 -23.75
C ILE A 286 19.18 23.72 -25.11
N LEU A 287 20.14 24.57 -25.48
CA LEU A 287 20.80 24.51 -26.76
C LEU A 287 21.43 23.14 -27.11
N PRO A 288 22.14 22.43 -26.21
CA PRO A 288 22.70 21.12 -26.53
C PRO A 288 21.65 20.08 -26.94
N TYR A 289 20.42 20.17 -26.40
CA TYR A 289 19.30 19.33 -26.87
C TYR A 289 18.89 19.71 -28.30
N ALA A 290 18.77 21.01 -28.58
CA ALA A 290 18.42 21.50 -29.91
C ALA A 290 19.43 21.05 -30.97
N GLU A 291 20.72 21.17 -30.66
CA GLU A 291 21.83 20.74 -31.52
C GLU A 291 21.77 19.23 -31.80
N SER A 292 21.53 18.41 -30.77
CA SER A 292 21.44 16.94 -30.92
C SER A 292 20.25 16.49 -31.80
N ARG A 293 19.24 17.35 -31.96
CA ARG A 293 18.03 17.12 -32.78
C ARG A 293 18.09 17.85 -34.13
N GLY A 294 19.16 18.59 -34.42
CA GLY A 294 19.28 19.36 -35.66
C GLY A 294 18.28 20.53 -35.73
N VAL A 295 17.77 21.01 -34.60
CA VAL A 295 16.85 22.16 -34.53
C VAL A 295 17.67 23.43 -34.53
N VAL A 296 17.78 24.12 -35.68
CA VAL A 296 18.55 25.33 -35.85
C VAL A 296 17.63 26.55 -35.92
N GLY A 297 17.97 27.63 -35.19
CA GLY A 297 17.30 28.93 -35.33
C GLY A 297 15.95 29.06 -34.62
N LYS A 298 15.50 28.06 -33.89
CA LYS A 298 14.29 28.12 -33.04
C LYS A 298 14.65 28.74 -31.68
N ASN A 299 13.75 29.60 -31.15
CA ASN A 299 13.93 30.18 -29.81
C ASN A 299 14.08 29.09 -28.75
N PRO A 300 15.05 29.12 -27.83
CA PRO A 300 15.28 28.09 -26.83
C PRO A 300 14.04 27.78 -25.96
N LYS A 301 13.26 28.78 -25.58
CA LYS A 301 12.01 28.55 -24.80
C LYS A 301 10.95 27.80 -25.62
N ARG A 302 10.84 28.06 -26.90
CA ARG A 302 9.97 27.31 -27.79
C ARG A 302 10.41 25.84 -27.89
N ILE A 303 11.73 25.61 -27.97
CA ILE A 303 12.29 24.25 -27.96
C ILE A 303 11.95 23.55 -26.65
N LEU A 304 12.08 24.23 -25.52
CA LEU A 304 11.71 23.67 -24.21
C LEU A 304 10.25 23.22 -24.16
N PHE A 305 9.33 24.11 -24.53
CA PHE A 305 7.88 23.87 -24.36
C PHE A 305 7.25 23.08 -25.50
N GLU A 306 7.73 23.23 -26.74
CA GLU A 306 7.12 22.61 -27.94
C GLU A 306 7.78 21.27 -28.31
N ASP A 307 9.02 21.04 -27.91
CA ASP A 307 9.79 19.86 -28.32
C ASP A 307 10.25 19.03 -27.09
N LEU A 308 11.05 19.58 -26.20
CA LEU A 308 11.68 18.81 -25.12
C LEU A 308 10.67 18.26 -24.08
N ILE A 309 9.76 19.09 -23.58
CA ILE A 309 8.77 18.66 -22.59
C ILE A 309 7.79 17.66 -23.18
N PRO A 310 7.18 17.89 -24.36
CA PRO A 310 6.30 16.92 -25.01
C PRO A 310 6.99 15.58 -25.31
N GLU A 311 8.23 15.58 -25.83
CA GLU A 311 8.97 14.35 -26.08
C GLU A 311 9.26 13.59 -24.78
N THR A 312 9.56 14.32 -23.69
CA THR A 312 9.75 13.73 -22.37
C THR A 312 8.47 13.09 -21.86
N ALA A 313 7.34 13.77 -21.99
CA ALA A 313 6.02 13.25 -21.58
C ALA A 313 5.65 11.96 -22.35
N GLU A 314 5.89 11.95 -23.67
CA GLU A 314 5.68 10.78 -24.51
C GLU A 314 6.58 9.60 -24.10
N ALA A 315 7.87 9.85 -23.88
CA ALA A 315 8.84 8.83 -23.46
C ALA A 315 8.51 8.21 -22.11
N LEU A 316 7.96 9.02 -21.20
CA LEU A 316 7.48 8.59 -19.86
C LEU A 316 6.05 8.05 -19.89
N LYS A 317 5.36 8.04 -21.04
CA LYS A 317 3.97 7.61 -21.21
C LYS A 317 2.99 8.36 -20.29
N MET A 318 3.23 9.65 -20.10
CA MET A 318 2.37 10.50 -19.28
C MET A 318 1.00 10.71 -19.92
N GLY A 319 -0.02 10.81 -19.09
CA GLY A 319 -1.39 11.15 -19.54
C GLY A 319 -1.49 12.60 -20.05
N LYS A 320 -2.54 12.90 -20.84
CA LYS A 320 -2.76 14.24 -21.40
C LYS A 320 -3.03 15.32 -20.33
N ASP A 321 -3.47 14.91 -19.15
CA ASP A 321 -3.81 15.79 -18.03
C ASP A 321 -2.61 16.05 -17.10
N ALA A 322 -1.41 15.51 -17.42
CA ALA A 322 -0.22 15.71 -16.62
C ALA A 322 0.26 17.16 -16.71
N THR A 323 0.51 17.78 -15.55
CA THR A 323 1.14 19.12 -15.51
C THR A 323 2.62 19.05 -15.87
N TYR A 324 3.22 20.18 -16.18
CA TYR A 324 4.66 20.25 -16.41
C TYR A 324 5.47 19.77 -15.20
N GLN A 325 4.97 20.07 -13.98
CA GLN A 325 5.59 19.59 -12.75
C GLN A 325 5.49 18.07 -12.61
N ASP A 326 4.35 17.47 -12.96
CA ASP A 326 4.17 16.02 -12.91
C ASP A 326 5.12 15.30 -13.87
N ILE A 327 5.30 15.82 -15.10
CA ILE A 327 6.25 15.30 -16.08
C ILE A 327 7.68 15.37 -15.55
N PHE A 328 8.04 16.50 -14.93
CA PHE A 328 9.37 16.72 -14.39
C PHE A 328 9.66 15.80 -13.21
N ILE A 329 8.70 15.64 -12.29
CA ILE A 329 8.84 14.75 -11.13
C ILE A 329 8.95 13.29 -11.57
N GLU A 330 8.13 12.81 -12.51
CA GLU A 330 8.24 11.44 -13.04
C GLU A 330 9.61 11.19 -13.69
N LEU A 331 10.14 12.20 -14.37
CA LEU A 331 11.48 12.13 -14.92
C LEU A 331 12.55 12.03 -13.83
N LEU A 332 12.45 12.86 -12.77
CA LEU A 332 13.35 12.77 -11.62
C LEU A 332 13.26 11.41 -10.94
N GLU A 333 12.05 10.86 -10.74
CA GLU A 333 11.84 9.53 -10.19
C GLU A 333 12.47 8.44 -11.05
N SER A 334 12.39 8.56 -12.38
CA SER A 334 13.01 7.62 -13.31
C SER A 334 14.53 7.64 -13.24
N ILE A 335 15.13 8.80 -12.93
CA ILE A 335 16.57 8.94 -12.69
C ILE A 335 16.96 8.36 -11.33
N ALA A 336 16.14 8.62 -10.32
CA ALA A 336 16.35 8.17 -8.94
C ALA A 336 16.28 6.64 -8.79
N GLU A 337 15.54 5.93 -9.68
CA GLU A 337 15.38 4.47 -9.60
C GLU A 337 16.72 3.70 -9.68
N GLY A 338 17.71 4.21 -10.43
CA GLY A 338 19.06 3.66 -10.51
C GLY A 338 19.99 4.08 -9.37
N LYS A 339 19.48 4.88 -8.42
CA LYS A 339 20.27 5.48 -7.35
C LYS A 339 19.75 5.02 -5.99
N LYS A 340 20.64 4.88 -4.99
CA LYS A 340 20.27 4.49 -3.61
C LYS A 340 19.65 5.66 -2.85
N ILE A 341 18.51 6.17 -3.34
CA ILE A 341 17.77 7.24 -2.67
C ILE A 341 16.70 6.63 -1.75
N LYS A 342 16.63 7.09 -0.51
CA LYS A 342 15.70 6.62 0.49
C LYS A 342 14.26 6.83 0.01
N LYS A 343 13.46 5.77 -0.10
CA LYS A 343 12.10 5.85 -0.62
C LYS A 343 11.10 6.45 0.36
N PHE A 344 11.17 6.05 1.63
CA PHE A 344 10.21 6.45 2.65
C PHE A 344 10.70 7.70 3.39
N LYS A 345 10.58 8.83 2.72
CA LYS A 345 10.87 10.17 3.21
C LYS A 345 10.08 11.17 2.38
N VAL A 346 9.57 12.23 3.00
CA VAL A 346 9.04 13.39 2.29
C VAL A 346 10.19 14.30 1.91
N TYR A 347 10.33 14.59 0.65
CA TYR A 347 11.33 15.50 0.10
C TYR A 347 10.66 16.80 -0.34
N SER A 348 11.30 17.94 -0.13
CA SER A 348 11.01 19.08 -0.99
C SER A 348 11.52 18.80 -2.40
N LEU A 349 10.98 19.47 -3.41
CA LEU A 349 11.43 19.29 -4.80
C LEU A 349 12.94 19.55 -4.94
N ASP A 350 13.45 20.61 -4.30
CA ASP A 350 14.86 20.97 -4.34
C ASP A 350 15.75 19.94 -3.62
N GLU A 351 15.31 19.46 -2.46
CA GLU A 351 16.02 18.41 -1.72
C GLU A 351 16.11 17.11 -2.53
N PHE A 352 15.02 16.72 -3.23
CA PHE A 352 15.02 15.52 -4.06
C PHE A 352 16.01 15.65 -5.23
N ILE A 353 16.02 16.81 -5.89
CA ILE A 353 16.99 17.14 -6.93
C ILE A 353 18.42 17.06 -6.40
N ASP A 354 18.69 17.62 -5.22
CA ASP A 354 19.99 17.60 -4.59
C ASP A 354 20.45 16.17 -4.25
N CYS A 355 19.55 15.32 -3.75
CA CYS A 355 19.86 13.92 -3.48
C CYS A 355 20.24 13.17 -4.77
N ILE A 356 19.51 13.40 -5.86
CA ILE A 356 19.82 12.81 -7.18
C ILE A 356 21.20 13.28 -7.68
N ASN A 357 21.52 14.57 -7.53
CA ASN A 357 22.78 15.15 -7.99
C ASN A 357 24.00 14.65 -7.21
N LYS A 358 23.84 14.38 -5.91
CA LYS A 358 24.92 13.91 -5.02
C LYS A 358 25.17 12.40 -5.10
N SER A 359 24.22 11.64 -5.63
CA SER A 359 24.36 10.20 -5.77
C SER A 359 25.19 9.84 -6.99
N GLU A 360 26.19 8.97 -6.84
CA GLU A 360 27.03 8.46 -7.93
C GLU A 360 26.21 7.67 -8.95
N ASP A 361 26.58 7.82 -10.25
CA ASP A 361 25.91 7.11 -11.34
C ASP A 361 26.33 5.63 -11.35
N ASP A 362 25.36 4.74 -11.39
CA ASP A 362 25.58 3.34 -11.75
C ASP A 362 25.56 3.24 -13.29
N ASP A 363 26.73 3.04 -13.87
CA ASP A 363 27.07 3.28 -15.28
C ASP A 363 26.57 2.14 -16.21
N SER A 364 25.25 1.87 -16.27
CA SER A 364 24.72 0.75 -17.08
C SER A 364 23.40 0.96 -17.81
N SER A 365 23.21 2.07 -18.56
CA SER A 365 22.12 2.08 -19.55
C SER A 365 22.34 3.04 -20.72
N SER A 366 22.75 2.50 -21.87
CA SER A 366 22.71 3.16 -23.16
C SER A 366 21.32 2.98 -23.79
N SER A 367 20.41 3.91 -23.60
CA SER A 367 19.12 3.95 -24.30
C SER A 367 18.70 5.39 -24.57
N ARG A 368 17.77 5.60 -25.53
CA ARG A 368 17.14 6.91 -25.83
C ARG A 368 16.67 7.65 -24.56
N LEU A 369 16.23 6.86 -23.54
CA LEU A 369 15.88 7.35 -22.22
C LEU A 369 17.09 7.93 -21.47
N SER A 370 18.32 7.44 -21.71
CA SER A 370 19.53 7.97 -21.07
C SER A 370 19.89 9.35 -21.57
N GLU A 371 19.63 9.67 -22.84
CA GLU A 371 19.85 11.01 -23.39
C GLU A 371 18.83 12.02 -22.88
N LEU A 372 17.53 11.61 -22.79
CA LEU A 372 16.49 12.41 -22.16
C LEU A 372 16.79 12.61 -20.66
N LYS A 373 17.24 11.56 -19.95
CA LYS A 373 17.72 11.66 -18.57
C LYS A 373 18.87 12.64 -18.43
N LYS A 374 19.85 12.63 -19.33
CA LYS A 374 20.97 13.59 -19.33
C LYS A 374 20.52 15.03 -19.60
N ALA A 375 19.56 15.22 -20.50
CA ALA A 375 19.00 16.55 -20.78
C ALA A 375 18.21 17.07 -19.57
N ALA A 376 17.36 16.24 -18.96
CA ALA A 376 16.60 16.59 -17.79
C ALA A 376 17.43 16.75 -16.52
N PHE A 377 18.50 15.95 -16.36
CA PHE A 377 19.46 16.11 -15.28
C PHE A 377 20.16 17.47 -15.36
N ARG A 378 20.39 18.00 -16.58
CA ARG A 378 20.87 19.36 -16.77
C ARG A 378 19.82 20.40 -16.40
N LEU A 379 18.52 20.09 -16.60
CA LEU A 379 17.39 20.92 -16.15
C LEU A 379 17.27 20.96 -14.61
N ALA A 380 17.70 19.92 -13.91
CA ALA A 380 17.58 19.79 -12.47
C ALA A 380 18.70 20.47 -11.66
N LYS A 381 19.78 20.99 -12.29
CA LYS A 381 20.85 21.67 -11.55
C LYS A 381 20.38 23.00 -10.95
N PRO A 382 20.71 23.29 -9.66
CA PRO A 382 20.06 24.33 -8.89
C PRO A 382 20.19 25.72 -9.49
N ILE A 383 19.08 26.47 -9.45
CA ILE A 383 19.05 27.92 -9.45
C ILE A 383 19.38 28.34 -8.02
N GLU A 384 20.41 29.13 -7.79
CA GLU A 384 20.82 29.52 -6.46
C GLU A 384 19.72 30.12 -5.63
N LYS A 385 19.56 29.55 -4.41
CA LYS A 385 18.90 30.06 -3.21
C LYS A 385 17.48 30.61 -3.32
N ILE A 386 16.51 29.73 -3.01
CA ILE A 386 15.26 30.15 -2.38
C ILE A 386 15.18 29.45 -1.01
N THR A 387 14.90 30.23 0.05
CA THR A 387 14.83 29.80 1.46
C THR A 387 13.81 28.66 1.65
N PRO A 388 14.12 27.60 2.42
CA PRO A 388 13.20 26.50 2.65
C PRO A 388 12.06 26.93 3.57
N ILE A 389 10.83 26.57 3.20
CA ILE A 389 9.69 26.59 4.11
C ILE A 389 9.84 25.38 5.03
N THR A 390 10.06 25.63 6.31
CA THR A 390 10.20 24.62 7.35
C THR A 390 8.89 23.85 7.52
N PHE A 391 8.83 22.65 6.95
CA PHE A 391 7.84 21.65 7.32
C PHE A 391 8.22 21.08 8.70
N LYS A 392 7.23 20.80 9.57
CA LYS A 392 7.47 20.28 10.94
C LYS A 392 8.20 18.94 10.90
N GLU A 393 9.51 18.99 10.90
CA GLU A 393 10.44 17.84 10.83
C GLU A 393 10.35 16.88 12.04
N SER A 394 9.79 17.33 13.18
CA SER A 394 9.92 16.60 14.44
C SER A 394 9.13 15.27 14.49
N ILE A 395 7.93 15.21 13.93
CA ILE A 395 7.07 14.01 14.03
C ILE A 395 7.47 12.94 13.01
N LEU A 396 7.85 13.35 11.82
CA LEU A 396 8.32 12.43 10.77
C LEU A 396 9.67 11.81 11.13
N LYS A 397 10.57 12.59 11.76
CA LYS A 397 11.89 12.15 12.14
C LYS A 397 11.86 11.09 13.25
N GLU A 398 11.02 11.26 14.29
CA GLU A 398 10.83 10.23 15.33
C GLU A 398 10.27 8.91 14.78
N PHE A 399 9.36 8.99 13.80
CA PHE A 399 8.79 7.79 13.17
C PHE A 399 9.81 7.08 12.28
N GLU A 400 10.55 7.84 11.47
CA GLU A 400 11.62 7.31 10.62
C GLU A 400 12.71 6.64 11.45
N GLU A 401 13.23 7.32 12.49
CA GLU A 401 14.28 6.81 13.36
C GLU A 401 13.80 5.54 14.08
N SER A 402 12.58 5.50 14.63
CA SER A 402 12.05 4.32 15.33
C SER A 402 11.79 3.10 14.44
N MET A 403 11.47 3.29 13.16
CA MET A 403 11.19 2.19 12.22
C MET A 403 12.42 1.77 11.41
N LEU A 404 13.31 2.72 11.08
CA LEU A 404 14.46 2.47 10.22
C LEU A 404 15.70 2.10 11.01
N ASP A 405 15.87 2.59 12.26
CA ASP A 405 16.91 2.10 13.16
C ASP A 405 16.70 0.63 13.49
N ASP A 406 15.45 0.18 13.66
CA ASP A 406 15.13 -1.24 13.80
C ASP A 406 15.46 -2.06 12.53
N ILE A 407 15.28 -1.51 11.33
CA ILE A 407 15.66 -2.17 10.07
C ILE A 407 17.18 -2.22 9.93
N GLY A 408 17.88 -1.13 10.23
CA GLY A 408 19.34 -1.06 10.24
C GLY A 408 19.97 -1.98 11.27
N TYR A 409 19.38 -2.09 12.46
CA TYR A 409 19.82 -2.99 13.52
C TYR A 409 19.66 -4.46 13.13
N HIS A 410 18.53 -4.84 12.47
CA HIS A 410 18.32 -6.22 12.03
C HIS A 410 19.17 -6.59 10.81
N VAL A 411 19.41 -5.68 9.87
CA VAL A 411 20.34 -5.92 8.76
C VAL A 411 21.75 -6.14 9.28
N SER A 412 22.21 -5.34 10.25
CA SER A 412 23.51 -5.53 10.90
C SER A 412 23.61 -6.82 11.73
N GLN A 413 22.49 -7.27 12.33
CA GLN A 413 22.42 -8.57 13.03
C GLN A 413 22.46 -9.75 12.04
N LEU A 414 21.73 -9.67 10.91
CA LEU A 414 21.78 -10.73 9.86
C LEU A 414 23.19 -10.83 9.26
N GLU A 415 23.83 -9.70 8.93
CA GLU A 415 25.22 -9.69 8.46
C GLU A 415 26.22 -10.24 9.53
N SER A 416 25.90 -10.12 10.81
CA SER A 416 26.72 -10.70 11.89
C SER A 416 26.46 -12.19 12.08
N TYR A 417 25.26 -12.68 11.79
CA TYR A 417 24.93 -14.12 11.79
C TYR A 417 25.57 -14.84 10.59
N GLU A 418 25.50 -14.30 9.39
CA GLU A 418 26.18 -14.86 8.20
C GLU A 418 27.70 -14.91 8.39
N LYS A 419 28.33 -13.92 9.05
CA LYS A 419 29.77 -13.95 9.37
C LYS A 419 30.16 -14.92 10.46
N ASN A 420 29.23 -15.41 11.28
CA ASN A 420 29.49 -16.39 12.33
C ASN A 420 29.25 -17.85 11.85
N GLU A 421 28.35 -18.08 10.89
CA GLU A 421 28.17 -19.41 10.28
C GLU A 421 29.38 -19.83 9.44
N ASP A 422 30.11 -18.90 8.81
CA ASP A 422 31.36 -19.19 8.07
C ASP A 422 32.57 -19.54 8.99
N LYS A 423 32.41 -19.51 10.33
CA LYS A 423 33.50 -19.80 11.28
C LYS A 423 33.38 -21.13 12.01
N ASP A 424 32.24 -21.81 11.91
CA ASP A 424 32.01 -23.07 12.64
C ASP A 424 32.13 -24.32 11.79
N ASP A 425 32.62 -24.24 10.52
CA ASP A 425 32.80 -25.38 9.63
C ASP A 425 34.25 -25.86 9.48
N ASP A 426 35.15 -25.49 10.40
CA ASP A 426 36.50 -26.04 10.49
C ASP A 426 36.68 -26.80 11.82
N GLY A 427 36.34 -28.06 11.85
CA GLY A 427 36.82 -28.96 12.90
C GLY A 427 35.98 -30.16 13.27
N TRP A 428 35.97 -31.20 12.47
CA TRP A 428 35.90 -32.58 12.95
C TRP A 428 36.79 -33.48 12.05
N ASP A 429 37.98 -33.79 12.55
CA ASP A 429 38.71 -35.04 12.25
C ASP A 429 38.23 -36.12 13.20
#